data_384aeec09e84b5ef4c9d4e3474dbb165
#
_entry.id   384aeec09e84b5ef4c9d4e3474dbb165
#
_cell.length_a   1.000
_cell.length_b   1.000
_cell.length_c   1.000
_cell.angle_alpha   90.00
_cell.angle_beta   90.00
_cell.angle_gamma   90.00
#
_symmetry.space_group_name_H-M   'P 1'
#
loop_
_entity.id
_entity.type
_entity.pdbx_description
1 polymer ?
#
loop_
_entity_poly.entity_id
_entity_poly.type
_entity_poly.pdbx_seq_one_letter_code
_entity_poly.pdbx_strand_id
1 'polypeptide(L)'
;VLNVASIATFDNDYTSIGDENGQDGPPTDDGRRGTSGEFFSRKDGYDSALFIPGLFVAIPVNPKLVVGFSASGSHGLLTRYREDYPGRGSGRESDLKVTRLNLGFGYKLTPTLSIGANGSYERYFQSIKIRLNYRDAVSKLGPPGTTALLDTLNASGLAPPIPGETDAKLRILGWALNAQAGLLWEPTDRTRIGASYRPKTRFNGNQGELTINENADTAAFRGFLNGGLIAIGGPLLGVNGPQAAGDLEPQQQARQSVIFPDEFRISLFHHYSPKLDLMATYTYQDYTETFLRYERVSNGRVIEDLPQDFKVAHAYRIGLNYKPYKRLTLHAGYGMENGVVDDDLRVPILPDNDRRFYGLGASYTPSRDTTVTLAFGIIDVDAGQVGNNTQVTPIEVSGGEFKGIADLDAEFFSLGFTQ
;
A
#
# COMPACT_ATOMS: atom_id res chain seq x y z
N VAL A 1 26.86 -2.12 9.25
CA VAL A 1 26.11 -3.16 8.52
C VAL A 1 25.63 -2.57 7.23
N LEU A 2 26.06 -3.11 6.11
CA LEU A 2 25.57 -2.75 4.78
C LEU A 2 24.64 -3.88 4.30
N ASN A 3 23.35 -3.64 4.24
CA ASN A 3 22.42 -4.55 3.58
C ASN A 3 22.32 -4.13 2.13
N VAL A 4 22.76 -4.97 1.18
CA VAL A 4 22.97 -4.55 -0.21
C VAL A 4 21.72 -4.73 -1.06
N ALA A 5 20.87 -5.71 -0.75
CA ALA A 5 19.63 -5.92 -1.49
C ALA A 5 18.65 -6.82 -0.75
N SER A 6 17.40 -6.44 -0.77
CA SER A 6 16.26 -7.36 -0.64
C SER A 6 15.46 -7.29 -1.92
N ILE A 7 15.18 -8.42 -2.52
CA ILE A 7 14.30 -8.55 -3.68
C ILE A 7 13.01 -9.20 -3.15
N ALA A 8 11.89 -8.51 -3.32
CA ALA A 8 10.58 -9.06 -3.02
C ALA A 8 9.84 -9.32 -4.34
N THR A 9 9.27 -10.49 -4.49
CA THR A 9 8.32 -10.83 -5.55
C THR A 9 6.95 -10.93 -4.92
N PHE A 10 5.92 -10.45 -5.62
CA PHE A 10 4.54 -10.47 -5.17
C PHE A 10 3.74 -11.27 -6.18
N ASP A 11 2.98 -12.24 -5.69
CA ASP A 11 1.97 -12.96 -6.46
C ASP A 11 0.60 -12.51 -5.98
N ASN A 12 -0.27 -12.04 -6.90
CA ASN A 12 -1.61 -11.59 -6.59
C ASN A 12 -2.60 -12.42 -7.41
N ASP A 13 -3.29 -13.31 -6.76
CA ASP A 13 -4.42 -14.01 -7.33
C ASP A 13 -5.72 -13.30 -6.97
N TYR A 14 -6.69 -13.27 -7.86
CA TYR A 14 -8.02 -12.78 -7.55
C TYR A 14 -9.09 -13.66 -8.18
N THR A 15 -10.25 -13.65 -7.54
CA THR A 15 -11.45 -14.33 -8.04
C THR A 15 -12.60 -13.34 -8.08
N SER A 16 -13.20 -13.12 -9.25
CA SER A 16 -14.35 -12.26 -9.44
C SER A 16 -15.65 -13.01 -9.16
N ILE A 17 -16.59 -12.41 -8.42
CA ILE A 17 -17.88 -13.03 -8.04
C ILE A 17 -19.07 -12.45 -8.81
N GLY A 18 -18.87 -11.46 -9.67
CA GLY A 18 -19.94 -10.69 -10.34
C GLY A 18 -20.33 -9.41 -9.59
N ASP A 19 -21.26 -8.63 -10.15
CA ASP A 19 -21.74 -7.40 -9.52
C ASP A 19 -22.97 -7.65 -8.62
N GLU A 20 -23.32 -6.66 -7.79
CA GLU A 20 -24.48 -6.75 -6.87
C GLU A 20 -25.83 -6.84 -7.58
N ASN A 21 -25.91 -6.43 -8.83
CA ASN A 21 -27.14 -6.41 -9.62
C ASN A 21 -27.41 -7.76 -10.31
N GLY A 22 -26.57 -8.78 -10.06
CA GLY A 22 -26.66 -10.07 -10.71
C GLY A 22 -26.39 -9.99 -12.21
N GLN A 23 -25.81 -8.87 -12.68
CA GLN A 23 -25.33 -8.80 -14.04
C GLN A 23 -24.03 -9.59 -14.17
N ASP A 24 -23.93 -10.31 -15.26
CA ASP A 24 -22.72 -11.05 -15.58
C ASP A 24 -21.52 -10.10 -15.56
N GLY A 25 -20.46 -10.50 -14.89
CA GLY A 25 -19.20 -9.77 -14.89
C GLY A 25 -18.69 -9.49 -16.31
N PRO A 26 -17.69 -8.63 -16.49
CA PRO A 26 -17.11 -8.39 -17.80
C PRO A 26 -16.67 -9.70 -18.46
N PRO A 27 -16.70 -9.79 -19.80
CA PRO A 27 -16.27 -11.00 -20.50
C PRO A 27 -14.85 -11.37 -20.11
N THR A 28 -14.66 -12.65 -19.83
CA THR A 28 -13.33 -13.24 -19.64
C THR A 28 -12.60 -13.36 -20.96
N ASP A 29 -11.30 -13.65 -20.93
CA ASP A 29 -10.48 -13.88 -22.13
C ASP A 29 -11.02 -14.94 -23.07
N ASP A 30 -11.84 -15.87 -22.58
CA ASP A 30 -12.49 -16.92 -23.38
C ASP A 30 -13.89 -16.50 -23.87
N GLY A 31 -14.30 -15.25 -23.67
CA GLY A 31 -15.58 -14.67 -24.07
C GLY A 31 -16.76 -15.09 -23.19
N ARG A 32 -16.52 -15.76 -22.08
CA ARG A 32 -17.57 -16.10 -21.11
C ARG A 32 -17.83 -14.90 -20.20
N ARG A 33 -19.07 -14.72 -19.83
CA ARG A 33 -19.46 -13.81 -18.76
C ARG A 33 -19.54 -14.60 -17.47
N GLY A 34 -18.94 -14.06 -16.39
CA GLY A 34 -19.12 -14.63 -15.06
C GLY A 34 -20.59 -14.54 -14.67
N THR A 35 -21.24 -15.67 -14.42
CA THR A 35 -22.54 -15.70 -13.78
C THR A 35 -22.34 -15.67 -12.25
N SER A 36 -23.34 -15.20 -11.50
CA SER A 36 -23.29 -15.23 -10.05
C SER A 36 -23.00 -16.64 -9.57
N GLY A 37 -21.80 -16.87 -9.00
CA GLY A 37 -21.33 -18.17 -8.53
C GLY A 37 -20.25 -18.84 -9.39
N GLU A 38 -19.87 -18.29 -10.54
CA GLU A 38 -18.68 -18.73 -11.28
C GLU A 38 -17.46 -17.89 -10.87
N PHE A 39 -16.42 -18.60 -10.51
CA PHE A 39 -15.16 -18.03 -10.07
C PHE A 39 -14.17 -18.07 -11.22
N PHE A 40 -13.58 -16.91 -11.54
CA PHE A 40 -12.40 -16.85 -12.38
C PHE A 40 -11.20 -16.76 -11.48
N SER A 41 -10.53 -17.89 -11.29
CA SER A 41 -9.20 -17.88 -10.70
C SER A 41 -8.19 -17.66 -11.80
N ARG A 42 -7.42 -16.59 -11.70
CA ARG A 42 -6.33 -16.32 -12.62
C ARG A 42 -5.13 -15.85 -11.81
N LYS A 43 -4.01 -16.51 -12.02
CA LYS A 43 -2.71 -16.05 -11.58
C LYS A 43 -2.30 -14.90 -12.48
N ASP A 44 -2.65 -13.70 -12.07
CA ASP A 44 -2.16 -12.48 -12.71
C ASP A 44 -0.89 -11.99 -12.00
N GLY A 45 -0.13 -12.95 -11.45
CA GLY A 45 1.17 -12.73 -10.85
C GLY A 45 2.02 -11.86 -11.74
N TYR A 46 2.21 -10.64 -11.33
CA TYR A 46 3.21 -9.79 -11.93
C TYR A 46 4.51 -10.12 -11.21
N ASP A 47 5.39 -10.86 -11.88
CA ASP A 47 6.77 -11.08 -11.44
C ASP A 47 7.52 -9.74 -11.37
N SER A 48 7.11 -8.85 -10.49
CA SER A 48 7.79 -7.59 -10.28
C SER A 48 8.74 -7.73 -9.10
N ALA A 49 10.01 -7.90 -9.39
CA ALA A 49 11.05 -7.82 -8.38
C ALA A 49 11.19 -6.38 -7.89
N LEU A 50 10.91 -6.14 -6.62
CA LEU A 50 11.15 -4.87 -5.96
C LEU A 50 12.52 -4.90 -5.27
N PHE A 51 13.42 -4.03 -5.70
CA PHE A 51 14.71 -3.86 -5.06
C PHE A 51 14.60 -2.88 -3.88
N ILE A 52 14.92 -3.36 -2.66
CA ILE A 52 14.86 -2.57 -1.43
C ILE A 52 16.27 -2.48 -0.82
N PRO A 53 17.02 -1.42 -1.12
CA PRO A 53 18.36 -1.24 -0.53
C PRO A 53 18.24 -0.78 0.93
N GLY A 54 19.20 -1.20 1.76
CA GLY A 54 19.34 -0.75 3.14
C GLY A 54 20.79 -0.49 3.50
N LEU A 55 21.06 0.68 4.06
CA LEU A 55 22.37 1.07 4.61
C LEU A 55 22.23 1.35 6.11
N PHE A 56 23.08 0.74 6.91
CA PHE A 56 23.13 0.95 8.35
C PHE A 56 24.59 1.17 8.78
N VAL A 57 24.84 2.25 9.48
CA VAL A 57 26.16 2.62 10.01
C VAL A 57 26.03 2.86 11.51
N ALA A 58 26.90 2.25 12.30
CA ALA A 58 27.00 2.49 13.73
C ALA A 58 28.46 2.78 14.09
N ILE A 59 28.68 3.91 14.76
CA ILE A 59 30.01 4.41 15.13
C ILE A 59 30.08 4.51 16.64
N PRO A 60 30.89 3.68 17.32
CA PRO A 60 31.18 3.84 18.75
C PRO A 60 32.04 5.10 18.95
N VAL A 61 31.46 6.10 19.63
CA VAL A 61 32.16 7.35 19.97
C VAL A 61 33.00 7.16 21.20
N ASN A 62 32.51 6.41 22.19
CA ASN A 62 33.19 6.00 23.38
C ASN A 62 32.52 4.72 23.97
N PRO A 63 33.02 4.11 25.06
CA PRO A 63 32.44 2.88 25.61
C PRO A 63 31.00 2.94 26.04
N LYS A 64 30.40 4.14 26.15
CA LYS A 64 28.99 4.34 26.53
C LYS A 64 28.11 4.88 25.42
N LEU A 65 28.68 5.50 24.37
CA LEU A 65 27.95 6.22 23.34
C LEU A 65 28.23 5.64 21.96
N VAL A 66 27.19 5.25 21.28
CA VAL A 66 27.19 4.89 19.85
C VAL A 66 26.29 5.85 19.10
N VAL A 67 26.73 6.35 17.96
CA VAL A 67 25.92 7.15 17.04
C VAL A 67 25.64 6.30 15.79
N GLY A 68 24.43 6.37 15.27
CA GLY A 68 24.01 5.58 14.13
C GLY A 68 23.33 6.40 13.05
N PHE A 69 23.54 5.98 11.82
CA PHE A 69 22.82 6.45 10.64
C PHE A 69 22.23 5.27 9.89
N SER A 70 21.02 5.42 9.35
CA SER A 70 20.48 4.44 8.41
C SER A 70 19.67 5.08 7.29
N ALA A 71 19.67 4.42 6.13
CA ALA A 71 18.84 4.73 4.99
C ALA A 71 18.18 3.42 4.52
N SER A 72 16.86 3.36 4.51
CA SER A 72 16.12 2.14 4.16
C SER A 72 14.70 2.42 3.69
N GLY A 73 14.07 1.45 3.03
CA GLY A 73 12.63 1.39 2.89
C GLY A 73 11.99 1.08 4.26
N SER A 74 10.90 1.77 4.59
CA SER A 74 10.16 1.53 5.84
C SER A 74 8.81 0.91 5.64
N HIS A 75 8.14 1.26 4.54
CA HIS A 75 6.85 0.69 4.12
C HIS A 75 6.85 0.56 2.61
N GLY A 76 6.15 -0.42 2.11
CA GLY A 76 5.95 -0.63 0.68
C GLY A 76 4.70 -1.47 0.45
N LEU A 77 3.98 -1.13 -0.60
CA LEU A 77 2.88 -1.91 -1.13
C LEU A 77 2.95 -1.80 -2.65
N LEU A 78 2.96 -2.92 -3.32
CA LEU A 78 2.86 -2.97 -4.77
C LEU A 78 1.79 -3.98 -5.13
N THR A 79 0.68 -3.47 -5.68
CA THR A 79 -0.33 -4.30 -6.32
C THR A 79 -0.40 -3.91 -7.79
N ARG A 80 -0.49 -4.88 -8.67
CA ARG A 80 -0.61 -4.64 -10.11
C ARG A 80 -1.44 -5.75 -10.73
N TYR A 81 -2.47 -5.35 -11.46
CA TYR A 81 -3.37 -6.22 -12.17
C TYR A 81 -3.26 -5.98 -13.67
N ARG A 82 -3.67 -6.95 -14.45
CA ARG A 82 -3.71 -6.86 -15.92
C ARG A 82 -4.66 -5.76 -16.40
N GLU A 83 -4.52 -5.38 -17.66
CA GLU A 83 -5.35 -4.33 -18.27
C GLU A 83 -6.83 -4.72 -18.39
N ASP A 84 -7.09 -6.01 -18.56
CA ASP A 84 -8.42 -6.62 -18.69
C ASP A 84 -9.03 -7.06 -17.33
N TYR A 85 -8.36 -6.76 -16.22
CA TYR A 85 -8.83 -7.09 -14.89
C TYR A 85 -10.25 -6.54 -14.63
N PRO A 86 -11.20 -7.35 -14.14
CA PRO A 86 -12.58 -6.91 -13.93
C PRO A 86 -12.71 -5.74 -12.97
N GLY A 87 -11.93 -5.71 -11.88
CA GLY A 87 -11.88 -4.64 -10.89
C GLY A 87 -11.01 -3.43 -11.28
N ARG A 88 -10.63 -3.29 -12.56
CA ARG A 88 -9.73 -2.22 -13.04
C ARG A 88 -10.21 -0.81 -12.78
N GLY A 89 -11.54 -0.63 -12.67
CA GLY A 89 -12.16 0.62 -12.29
C GLY A 89 -11.91 0.98 -10.83
N SER A 90 -11.86 -0.02 -9.96
CA SER A 90 -11.59 0.14 -8.52
C SER A 90 -10.10 0.18 -8.18
N GLY A 91 -9.22 -0.15 -9.12
CA GLY A 91 -7.78 -0.06 -8.95
C GLY A 91 -7.03 -1.11 -9.77
N ARG A 92 -6.15 -0.65 -10.64
CA ARG A 92 -5.33 -1.50 -11.50
C ARG A 92 -3.89 -1.62 -10.99
N GLU A 93 -3.35 -0.54 -10.45
CA GLU A 93 -2.00 -0.51 -9.90
C GLU A 93 -1.97 0.41 -8.68
N SER A 94 -1.33 -0.06 -7.61
CA SER A 94 -0.93 0.78 -6.48
C SER A 94 0.54 0.54 -6.20
N ASP A 95 1.33 1.60 -6.23
CA ASP A 95 2.76 1.60 -5.88
C ASP A 95 2.96 2.61 -4.76
N LEU A 96 3.11 2.12 -3.53
CA LEU A 96 3.37 2.92 -2.34
C LEU A 96 4.76 2.61 -1.82
N LYS A 97 5.56 3.63 -1.57
CA LYS A 97 6.91 3.52 -1.04
C LYS A 97 7.19 4.59 -0.01
N VAL A 98 7.74 4.20 1.12
CA VAL A 98 8.28 5.12 2.10
C VAL A 98 9.75 4.81 2.31
N THR A 99 10.58 5.80 2.00
CA THR A 99 12.02 5.76 2.33
C THR A 99 12.26 6.55 3.60
N ARG A 100 13.16 6.05 4.44
CA ARG A 100 13.49 6.64 5.73
C ARG A 100 14.99 6.83 5.86
N LEU A 101 15.38 8.04 6.25
CA LEU A 101 16.72 8.37 6.70
C LEU A 101 16.67 8.60 8.20
N ASN A 102 17.46 7.87 8.97
CA ASN A 102 17.51 8.01 10.42
C ASN A 102 18.90 8.47 10.87
N LEU A 103 18.90 9.33 11.86
CA LEU A 103 20.08 9.66 12.66
C LEU A 103 19.73 9.45 14.13
N GLY A 104 20.55 8.71 14.84
CA GLY A 104 20.25 8.35 16.22
C GLY A 104 21.47 8.07 17.07
N PHE A 105 21.22 7.82 18.33
CA PHE A 105 22.25 7.42 19.29
C PHE A 105 21.74 6.33 20.24
N GLY A 106 22.69 5.57 20.78
CA GLY A 106 22.50 4.67 21.91
C GLY A 106 23.46 5.04 23.02
N TYR A 107 22.97 5.14 24.25
CA TYR A 107 23.75 5.49 25.41
C TYR A 107 23.58 4.47 26.55
N LYS A 108 24.69 3.95 27.04
CA LYS A 108 24.74 2.99 28.15
C LYS A 108 24.65 3.73 29.48
N LEU A 109 23.48 3.76 30.10
CA LEU A 109 23.22 4.39 31.39
C LEU A 109 23.91 3.66 32.52
N THR A 110 23.71 2.33 32.56
CA THR A 110 24.31 1.42 33.53
C THR A 110 24.94 0.22 32.80
N PRO A 111 25.68 -0.67 33.46
CA PRO A 111 26.18 -1.89 32.82
C PRO A 111 25.08 -2.76 32.18
N THR A 112 23.87 -2.68 32.70
CA THR A 112 22.72 -3.50 32.25
C THR A 112 21.61 -2.74 31.56
N LEU A 113 21.67 -1.41 31.50
CA LEU A 113 20.61 -0.59 30.93
C LEU A 113 21.16 0.41 29.92
N SER A 114 20.63 0.40 28.71
CA SER A 114 20.90 1.36 27.67
C SER A 114 19.60 2.01 27.17
N ILE A 115 19.70 3.27 26.77
CA ILE A 115 18.63 4.01 26.09
C ILE A 115 19.08 4.42 24.71
N GLY A 116 18.15 4.66 23.83
CA GLY A 116 18.42 5.19 22.50
C GLY A 116 17.28 6.03 21.98
N ALA A 117 17.63 6.93 21.10
CA ALA A 117 16.65 7.69 20.35
C ALA A 117 17.18 7.97 18.95
N ASN A 118 16.26 8.16 18.00
CA ASN A 118 16.58 8.62 16.66
C ASN A 118 15.54 9.63 16.19
N GLY A 119 15.99 10.53 15.27
CA GLY A 119 15.14 11.33 14.43
C GLY A 119 15.15 10.78 13.01
N SER A 120 14.03 10.80 12.33
CA SER A 120 13.92 10.36 10.95
C SER A 120 13.34 11.45 10.04
N TYR A 121 13.87 11.50 8.82
CA TYR A 121 13.24 12.13 7.67
C TYR A 121 12.65 11.03 6.80
N GLU A 122 11.35 11.11 6.53
CA GLU A 122 10.61 10.12 5.77
C GLU A 122 10.06 10.74 4.49
N ARG A 123 10.19 10.03 3.37
CA ARG A 123 9.64 10.43 2.09
C ARG A 123 8.63 9.40 1.63
N TYR A 124 7.41 9.87 1.42
CA TYR A 124 6.28 9.12 0.93
C TYR A 124 6.12 9.34 -0.57
N PHE A 125 5.90 8.27 -1.29
CA PHE A 125 5.49 8.24 -2.68
C PHE A 125 4.34 7.27 -2.84
N GLN A 126 3.29 7.69 -3.55
CA GLN A 126 2.21 6.81 -3.99
C GLN A 126 1.85 7.11 -5.45
N SER A 127 1.61 6.04 -6.21
CA SER A 127 1.03 6.10 -7.54
C SER A 127 -0.10 5.08 -7.62
N ILE A 128 -1.29 5.55 -7.97
CA ILE A 128 -2.47 4.69 -8.19
C ILE A 128 -2.89 4.84 -9.65
N LYS A 129 -3.17 3.73 -10.34
CA LYS A 129 -3.79 3.73 -11.67
C LYS A 129 -5.14 3.04 -11.60
N ILE A 130 -6.11 3.64 -12.25
CA ILE A 130 -7.45 3.11 -12.42
C ILE A 130 -7.86 3.19 -13.90
N ARG A 131 -8.87 2.43 -14.27
CA ARG A 131 -9.52 2.55 -15.55
C ARG A 131 -10.82 3.33 -15.36
N LEU A 132 -10.82 4.61 -15.74
CA LEU A 132 -11.97 5.49 -15.63
C LEU A 132 -13.01 5.09 -16.70
N ASN A 133 -14.20 4.70 -16.28
CA ASN A 133 -15.34 4.49 -17.15
C ASN A 133 -16.17 5.77 -17.24
N TYR A 134 -16.22 6.38 -18.43
CA TYR A 134 -16.94 7.65 -18.62
C TYR A 134 -18.44 7.52 -18.40
N ARG A 135 -19.03 6.39 -18.75
CA ARG A 135 -20.48 6.17 -18.57
C ARG A 135 -20.86 6.16 -17.09
N ASP A 136 -20.08 5.46 -16.28
CA ASP A 136 -20.29 5.42 -14.83
C ASP A 136 -20.02 6.79 -14.19
N ALA A 137 -18.93 7.45 -14.60
CA ALA A 137 -18.64 8.80 -14.14
C ALA A 137 -19.81 9.76 -14.44
N VAL A 138 -20.34 9.71 -15.66
CA VAL A 138 -21.47 10.56 -16.08
C VAL A 138 -22.75 10.22 -15.33
N SER A 139 -23.02 8.96 -15.04
CA SER A 139 -24.21 8.55 -14.27
C SER A 139 -24.29 9.22 -12.90
N LYS A 140 -23.13 9.60 -12.33
CA LYS A 140 -23.00 10.23 -11.01
C LYS A 140 -22.89 11.76 -11.07
N LEU A 141 -22.69 12.35 -12.25
CA LEU A 141 -22.56 13.80 -12.43
C LEU A 141 -23.91 14.55 -12.52
N GLY A 142 -25.01 13.83 -12.61
CA GLY A 142 -26.35 14.40 -12.77
C GLY A 142 -27.43 13.54 -12.10
N PRO A 143 -28.72 13.96 -12.24
CA PRO A 143 -29.81 13.18 -11.71
C PRO A 143 -29.95 11.81 -12.43
N PRO A 144 -30.69 10.85 -11.83
CA PRO A 144 -30.96 9.57 -12.47
C PRO A 144 -31.48 9.75 -13.91
N GLY A 145 -30.94 8.99 -14.85
CA GLY A 145 -31.30 9.09 -16.27
C GLY A 145 -30.40 10.01 -17.12
N THR A 146 -29.36 10.64 -16.52
CA THR A 146 -28.42 11.51 -17.26
C THR A 146 -27.76 10.79 -18.43
N THR A 147 -27.33 9.53 -18.25
CA THR A 147 -26.74 8.72 -19.32
C THR A 147 -27.74 8.46 -20.45
N ALA A 148 -28.98 8.09 -20.14
CA ALA A 148 -30.04 7.85 -21.13
C ALA A 148 -30.36 9.14 -21.91
N LEU A 149 -30.38 10.29 -21.26
CA LEU A 149 -30.52 11.59 -21.91
C LEU A 149 -29.41 11.83 -22.93
N LEU A 150 -28.15 11.66 -22.52
CA LEU A 150 -26.98 11.87 -23.39
C LEU A 150 -26.97 10.90 -24.57
N ASP A 151 -27.39 9.64 -24.37
CA ASP A 151 -27.56 8.67 -25.46
C ASP A 151 -28.63 9.10 -26.44
N THR A 152 -29.75 9.65 -25.95
CA THR A 152 -30.84 10.20 -26.81
C THR A 152 -30.35 11.41 -27.61
N LEU A 153 -29.61 12.31 -27.00
CA LEU A 153 -29.01 13.47 -27.67
C LEU A 153 -27.98 13.03 -28.72
N ASN A 154 -27.16 12.01 -28.42
CA ASN A 154 -26.22 11.45 -29.38
C ASN A 154 -26.97 10.83 -30.57
N ALA A 155 -28.00 10.02 -30.35
CA ALA A 155 -28.81 9.42 -31.40
C ALA A 155 -29.49 10.47 -32.30
N SER A 156 -29.77 11.66 -31.77
CA SER A 156 -30.32 12.81 -32.50
C SER A 156 -29.25 13.69 -33.16
N GLY A 157 -27.98 13.35 -33.06
CA GLY A 157 -26.88 14.14 -33.60
C GLY A 157 -26.58 15.45 -32.85
N LEU A 158 -27.15 15.63 -31.65
CA LEU A 158 -27.01 16.84 -30.83
C LEU A 158 -25.86 16.73 -29.80
N ALA A 159 -25.32 15.54 -29.55
CA ALA A 159 -24.21 15.27 -28.64
C ALA A 159 -23.21 14.27 -29.22
N PRO A 160 -21.93 14.33 -28.88
CA PRO A 160 -21.00 13.24 -29.13
C PRO A 160 -21.39 12.01 -28.29
N PRO A 161 -20.95 10.81 -28.68
CA PRO A 161 -21.16 9.61 -27.88
C PRO A 161 -20.45 9.77 -26.52
N ILE A 162 -20.97 9.14 -25.48
CA ILE A 162 -20.25 9.01 -24.21
C ILE A 162 -19.01 8.15 -24.50
N PRO A 163 -17.78 8.63 -24.15
CA PRO A 163 -16.58 7.86 -24.35
C PRO A 163 -16.62 6.53 -23.59
N GLY A 164 -15.79 5.60 -24.02
CA GLY A 164 -15.54 4.36 -23.29
C GLY A 164 -14.68 4.56 -22.06
N GLU A 165 -13.77 3.63 -21.82
CA GLU A 165 -12.82 3.68 -20.72
C GLU A 165 -11.52 4.39 -21.10
N THR A 166 -10.90 5.05 -20.13
CA THR A 166 -9.56 5.63 -20.26
C THR A 166 -8.75 5.41 -19.00
N ASP A 167 -7.43 5.53 -19.10
CA ASP A 167 -6.56 5.44 -17.93
C ASP A 167 -6.55 6.75 -17.14
N ALA A 168 -6.67 6.64 -15.83
CA ALA A 168 -6.42 7.72 -14.91
C ALA A 168 -5.31 7.34 -13.92
N LYS A 169 -4.42 8.28 -13.61
CA LYS A 169 -3.27 8.08 -12.75
C LYS A 169 -3.18 9.16 -11.71
N LEU A 170 -3.23 8.75 -10.45
CA LEU A 170 -2.93 9.59 -9.30
C LEU A 170 -1.47 9.43 -8.91
N ARG A 171 -0.78 10.54 -8.65
CA ARG A 171 0.57 10.55 -8.05
C ARG A 171 0.57 11.49 -6.86
N ILE A 172 1.11 11.02 -5.74
CA ILE A 172 1.22 11.81 -4.51
C ILE A 172 2.63 11.67 -3.96
N LEU A 173 3.18 12.81 -3.54
CA LEU A 173 4.47 12.92 -2.88
C LEU A 173 4.27 13.60 -1.55
N GLY A 174 4.88 13.05 -0.51
CA GLY A 174 4.85 13.64 0.83
C GLY A 174 6.18 13.46 1.55
N TRP A 175 6.31 14.20 2.65
CA TRP A 175 7.46 14.06 3.55
C TRP A 175 7.01 14.24 4.99
N ALA A 176 7.75 13.66 5.91
CA ALA A 176 7.50 13.82 7.34
C ALA A 176 8.81 13.79 8.13
N LEU A 177 8.76 14.37 9.32
CA LEU A 177 9.75 14.16 10.36
C LEU A 177 9.11 13.32 11.46
N ASN A 178 9.87 12.37 11.98
CA ASN A 178 9.43 11.55 13.09
C ASN A 178 10.60 11.29 14.05
N ALA A 179 10.32 10.75 15.21
CA ALA A 179 11.30 10.33 16.19
C ALA A 179 10.91 8.98 16.78
N GLN A 180 11.89 8.26 17.27
CA GLN A 180 11.69 7.00 17.97
C GLN A 180 12.59 6.96 19.20
N ALA A 181 12.09 6.42 20.31
CA ALA A 181 12.87 6.18 21.51
C ALA A 181 12.78 4.70 21.89
N GLY A 182 13.79 4.23 22.60
CA GLY A 182 13.84 2.86 23.06
C GLY A 182 14.78 2.66 24.24
N LEU A 183 14.61 1.52 24.86
CA LEU A 183 15.47 1.05 25.93
C LEU A 183 15.87 -0.41 25.68
N LEU A 184 17.04 -0.77 26.17
CA LEU A 184 17.55 -2.14 26.19
C LEU A 184 17.99 -2.46 27.60
N TRP A 185 17.40 -3.49 28.18
CA TRP A 185 17.74 -4.00 29.50
C TRP A 185 18.37 -5.40 29.37
N GLU A 186 19.53 -5.57 29.97
CA GLU A 186 20.29 -6.81 30.00
C GLU A 186 20.34 -7.34 31.44
N PRO A 187 19.23 -7.97 31.95
CA PRO A 187 19.17 -8.46 33.33
C PRO A 187 20.21 -9.51 33.64
N THR A 188 20.68 -10.24 32.64
CA THR A 188 21.76 -11.21 32.74
C THR A 188 22.62 -11.16 31.47
N ASP A 189 23.80 -11.76 31.49
CA ASP A 189 24.67 -11.89 30.31
C ASP A 189 24.04 -12.72 29.18
N ARG A 190 22.91 -13.40 29.45
CA ARG A 190 22.21 -14.27 28.49
C ARG A 190 20.92 -13.71 27.99
N THR A 191 20.36 -12.70 28.67
CA THR A 191 19.01 -12.21 28.39
C THR A 191 19.04 -10.72 28.10
N ARG A 192 18.39 -10.32 27.02
CA ARG A 192 18.17 -8.92 26.64
C ARG A 192 16.70 -8.69 26.40
N ILE A 193 16.16 -7.62 26.93
CA ILE A 193 14.81 -7.17 26.74
C ILE A 193 14.87 -5.76 26.16
N GLY A 194 14.30 -5.57 24.96
CA GLY A 194 14.21 -4.28 24.30
C GLY A 194 12.78 -3.80 24.25
N ALA A 195 12.57 -2.50 24.44
CA ALA A 195 11.29 -1.86 24.17
C ALA A 195 11.52 -0.58 23.37
N SER A 196 10.64 -0.27 22.41
CA SER A 196 10.73 0.95 21.65
C SER A 196 9.34 1.49 21.32
N TYR A 197 9.25 2.81 21.16
CA TYR A 197 8.05 3.52 20.76
C TYR A 197 8.36 4.53 19.67
N ARG A 198 7.54 4.54 18.64
CA ARG A 198 7.54 5.50 17.55
C ARG A 198 6.13 6.10 17.45
N PRO A 199 5.98 7.42 17.58
CA PRO A 199 4.68 8.09 17.42
C PRO A 199 4.20 8.07 15.98
N LYS A 200 2.91 8.37 15.78
CA LYS A 200 2.27 8.50 14.45
C LYS A 200 3.09 9.42 13.53
N THR A 201 3.27 8.98 12.30
CA THR A 201 3.93 9.79 11.26
C THR A 201 2.86 10.44 10.39
N ARG A 202 2.78 11.77 10.44
CA ARG A 202 1.87 12.56 9.58
C ARG A 202 2.63 13.09 8.38
N PHE A 203 2.27 12.60 7.20
CA PHE A 203 2.86 13.07 5.95
C PHE A 203 2.11 14.28 5.44
N ASN A 204 2.85 15.30 5.05
CA ASN A 204 2.32 16.48 4.36
C ASN A 204 2.28 16.18 2.86
N GLY A 205 1.16 15.65 2.38
CA GLY A 205 0.93 15.31 0.97
C GLY A 205 0.18 16.42 0.23
N ASN A 206 0.74 17.63 0.17
CA ASN A 206 0.09 18.76 -0.52
C ASN A 206 0.39 18.83 -2.02
N GLN A 207 1.14 17.88 -2.56
CA GLN A 207 1.56 17.88 -3.97
C GLN A 207 1.17 16.56 -4.61
N GLY A 208 -0.06 16.51 -5.07
CA GLY A 208 -0.59 15.40 -5.85
C GLY A 208 -1.16 15.89 -7.17
N GLU A 209 -1.10 15.02 -8.16
CA GLU A 209 -1.64 15.23 -9.49
C GLU A 209 -2.45 14.01 -9.90
N LEU A 210 -3.68 14.25 -10.34
CA LEU A 210 -4.48 13.28 -11.06
C LEU A 210 -4.37 13.61 -12.55
N THR A 211 -3.92 12.64 -13.34
CA THR A 211 -3.85 12.74 -14.79
C THR A 211 -4.86 11.77 -15.41
N ILE A 212 -5.75 12.25 -16.25
CA ILE A 212 -6.67 11.44 -17.07
C ILE A 212 -6.12 11.45 -18.49
N ASN A 213 -5.92 10.28 -19.09
CA ASN A 213 -5.48 10.17 -20.47
C ASN A 213 -6.63 10.66 -21.40
N GLU A 214 -6.41 11.79 -22.04
CA GLU A 214 -7.35 12.37 -22.98
C GLU A 214 -7.04 11.93 -24.42
N ASN A 215 -8.08 11.52 -25.16
CA ASN A 215 -8.06 11.29 -26.59
C ASN A 215 -9.08 12.22 -27.30
N ALA A 216 -9.21 12.12 -28.62
CA ALA A 216 -10.11 12.98 -29.38
C ALA A 216 -11.58 12.86 -28.91
N ASP A 217 -12.04 11.66 -28.60
CA ASP A 217 -13.43 11.41 -28.19
C ASP A 217 -13.71 11.97 -26.79
N THR A 218 -12.79 11.76 -25.84
CA THR A 218 -12.92 12.29 -24.48
C THR A 218 -12.84 13.81 -24.46
N ALA A 219 -11.98 14.41 -25.30
CA ALA A 219 -11.88 15.85 -25.45
C ALA A 219 -13.15 16.46 -26.05
N ALA A 220 -13.69 15.83 -27.11
CA ALA A 220 -14.94 16.27 -27.73
C ALA A 220 -16.12 16.19 -26.75
N PHE A 221 -16.21 15.10 -26.00
CA PHE A 221 -17.26 14.91 -25.00
C PHE A 221 -17.16 15.93 -23.85
N ARG A 222 -15.97 16.17 -23.33
CA ARG A 222 -15.72 17.20 -22.32
C ARG A 222 -16.05 18.61 -22.84
N GLY A 223 -15.66 18.92 -24.09
CA GLY A 223 -16.04 20.18 -24.74
C GLY A 223 -17.53 20.35 -24.87
N PHE A 224 -18.26 19.27 -25.20
CA PHE A 224 -19.73 19.27 -25.24
C PHE A 224 -20.32 19.52 -23.84
N LEU A 225 -19.85 18.86 -22.80
CA LEU A 225 -20.30 19.12 -21.42
C LEU A 225 -20.09 20.59 -21.03
N ASN A 226 -18.96 21.18 -21.40
CA ASN A 226 -18.62 22.55 -21.03
C ASN A 226 -19.47 23.62 -21.72
N GLY A 227 -19.85 23.42 -22.97
CA GLY A 227 -20.54 24.44 -23.75
C GLY A 227 -21.80 23.93 -24.47
N GLY A 228 -21.74 22.77 -25.13
CA GLY A 228 -22.82 22.24 -25.93
C GLY A 228 -24.05 21.86 -25.10
N LEU A 229 -23.85 21.26 -23.95
CA LEU A 229 -24.95 20.87 -23.04
C LEU A 229 -25.73 22.12 -22.52
N ILE A 230 -25.04 23.22 -22.27
CA ILE A 230 -25.66 24.49 -21.87
C ILE A 230 -26.57 24.99 -23.00
N ALA A 231 -26.07 24.94 -24.24
CA ALA A 231 -26.77 25.45 -25.40
C ALA A 231 -28.10 24.72 -25.68
N ILE A 232 -28.22 23.47 -25.25
CA ILE A 232 -29.44 22.63 -25.43
C ILE A 232 -30.30 22.53 -24.17
N GLY A 233 -30.05 23.38 -23.16
CA GLY A 233 -30.89 23.46 -21.96
C GLY A 233 -30.54 22.44 -20.87
N GLY A 234 -29.32 21.89 -20.87
CA GLY A 234 -28.82 20.93 -19.86
C GLY A 234 -29.06 21.36 -18.40
N PRO A 235 -28.84 22.65 -18.03
CA PRO A 235 -29.14 23.12 -16.70
C PRO A 235 -30.61 23.00 -16.27
N LEU A 236 -31.55 23.10 -17.21
CA LEU A 236 -32.97 22.89 -16.93
C LEU A 236 -33.28 21.42 -16.61
N LEU A 237 -32.40 20.52 -17.01
CA LEU A 237 -32.49 19.08 -16.75
C LEU A 237 -31.69 18.67 -15.51
N GLY A 238 -31.16 19.63 -14.74
CA GLY A 238 -30.41 19.39 -13.53
C GLY A 238 -28.94 18.95 -13.75
N VAL A 239 -28.44 18.99 -14.99
CA VAL A 239 -27.05 18.64 -15.30
C VAL A 239 -26.18 19.89 -15.37
N ASN A 240 -25.21 20.03 -14.45
CA ASN A 240 -24.22 21.10 -14.49
C ASN A 240 -23.05 20.71 -15.39
N GLY A 241 -23.20 20.93 -16.69
CA GLY A 241 -22.19 20.58 -17.69
C GLY A 241 -20.81 21.16 -17.47
N PRO A 242 -20.63 22.48 -17.16
CA PRO A 242 -19.33 23.04 -16.88
C PRO A 242 -18.63 22.42 -15.67
N GLN A 243 -19.40 22.09 -14.63
CA GLN A 243 -18.83 21.40 -13.47
C GLN A 243 -18.40 19.97 -13.86
N ALA A 244 -19.26 19.23 -14.57
CA ALA A 244 -18.94 17.90 -15.05
C ALA A 244 -17.70 17.88 -15.97
N ALA A 245 -17.57 18.87 -16.86
CA ALA A 245 -16.39 19.04 -17.70
C ALA A 245 -15.13 19.32 -16.88
N GLY A 246 -15.24 20.15 -15.84
CA GLY A 246 -14.15 20.44 -14.91
C GLY A 246 -13.72 19.21 -14.11
N ASP A 247 -14.67 18.35 -13.74
CA ASP A 247 -14.39 17.10 -13.03
C ASP A 247 -13.70 16.05 -13.92
N LEU A 248 -13.71 16.23 -15.24
CA LEU A 248 -13.06 15.39 -16.23
C LEU A 248 -11.83 16.06 -16.89
N GLU A 249 -11.32 17.16 -16.31
CA GLU A 249 -10.09 17.79 -16.81
C GLU A 249 -8.91 16.80 -16.80
N PRO A 250 -8.06 16.79 -17.88
CA PRO A 250 -6.95 15.85 -17.99
C PRO A 250 -5.92 15.96 -16.90
N GLN A 251 -5.76 17.14 -16.31
CA GLN A 251 -4.82 17.40 -15.23
C GLN A 251 -5.54 18.11 -14.08
N GLN A 252 -5.52 17.49 -12.93
CA GLN A 252 -6.18 17.98 -11.73
C GLN A 252 -5.24 17.92 -10.54
N GLN A 253 -5.38 18.89 -9.65
CA GLN A 253 -4.69 18.83 -8.37
C GLN A 253 -5.36 17.79 -7.47
N ALA A 254 -4.54 17.01 -6.80
CA ALA A 254 -4.97 16.07 -5.78
C ALA A 254 -4.24 16.38 -4.46
N ARG A 255 -4.90 16.13 -3.36
CA ARG A 255 -4.33 16.24 -2.02
C ARG A 255 -4.63 14.96 -1.27
N GLN A 256 -3.67 14.46 -0.53
CA GLN A 256 -3.86 13.32 0.34
C GLN A 256 -3.16 13.55 1.66
N SER A 257 -3.87 13.35 2.75
CA SER A 257 -3.27 13.28 4.08
C SER A 257 -3.05 11.83 4.43
N VAL A 258 -1.78 11.45 4.65
CA VAL A 258 -1.42 10.08 5.05
C VAL A 258 -0.87 10.12 6.45
N ILE A 259 -1.44 9.30 7.33
CA ILE A 259 -0.96 9.11 8.69
C ILE A 259 -0.56 7.65 8.83
N PHE A 260 0.71 7.37 9.10
CA PHE A 260 1.15 6.04 9.52
C PHE A 260 1.02 5.88 11.02
N PRO A 261 0.77 4.64 11.49
CA PRO A 261 0.46 4.35 12.88
C PRO A 261 1.62 4.67 13.81
N ASP A 262 1.28 4.89 15.07
CA ASP A 262 2.25 4.72 16.12
C ASP A 262 2.57 3.23 16.32
N GLU A 263 3.76 2.97 16.76
CA GLU A 263 4.28 1.63 16.94
C GLU A 263 4.91 1.49 18.32
N PHE A 264 4.44 0.50 19.06
CA PHE A 264 5.10 0.00 20.25
C PHE A 264 5.63 -1.40 19.99
N ARG A 265 6.89 -1.64 20.34
CA ARG A 265 7.55 -2.93 20.17
C ARG A 265 8.24 -3.36 21.45
N ILE A 266 8.06 -4.62 21.84
CA ILE A 266 8.84 -5.27 22.88
C ILE A 266 9.48 -6.55 22.32
N SER A 267 10.74 -6.77 22.67
CA SER A 267 11.52 -7.89 22.15
C SER A 267 12.32 -8.55 23.26
N LEU A 268 12.42 -9.87 23.18
CA LEU A 268 13.24 -10.72 24.04
C LEU A 268 14.29 -11.43 23.18
N PHE A 269 15.51 -11.42 23.65
CA PHE A 269 16.61 -12.25 23.16
C PHE A 269 17.19 -13.06 24.31
N HIS A 270 17.39 -14.37 24.12
CA HIS A 270 17.94 -15.25 25.16
C HIS A 270 18.96 -16.26 24.60
N HIS A 271 20.16 -16.25 25.14
CA HIS A 271 21.16 -17.28 24.91
C HIS A 271 20.80 -18.55 25.69
N TYR A 272 20.03 -19.46 25.05
CA TYR A 272 19.63 -20.71 25.68
C TYR A 272 20.82 -21.65 25.89
N SER A 273 21.72 -21.72 24.90
CA SER A 273 22.94 -22.51 24.96
C SER A 273 24.05 -21.87 24.12
N PRO A 274 25.32 -22.32 24.21
CA PRO A 274 26.39 -21.80 23.34
C PRO A 274 26.12 -21.90 21.84
N LYS A 275 25.18 -22.78 21.45
CA LYS A 275 24.81 -23.00 20.04
C LYS A 275 23.42 -22.50 19.66
N LEU A 276 22.60 -22.10 20.62
CA LEU A 276 21.20 -21.76 20.35
C LEU A 276 20.81 -20.46 21.06
N ASP A 277 20.38 -19.49 20.25
CA ASP A 277 19.72 -18.26 20.71
C ASP A 277 18.24 -18.31 20.35
N LEU A 278 17.39 -17.81 21.22
CA LEU A 278 15.95 -17.69 21.04
C LEU A 278 15.54 -16.22 21.06
N MET A 279 14.56 -15.88 20.24
CA MET A 279 14.05 -14.53 20.11
C MET A 279 12.50 -14.54 20.07
N ALA A 280 11.92 -13.51 20.66
CA ALA A 280 10.48 -13.23 20.52
C ALA A 280 10.28 -11.73 20.42
N THR A 281 9.30 -11.30 19.62
CA THR A 281 8.94 -9.89 19.47
C THR A 281 7.43 -9.78 19.37
N TYR A 282 6.87 -8.83 20.12
CA TYR A 282 5.51 -8.34 19.97
C TYR A 282 5.56 -6.92 19.44
N THR A 283 4.73 -6.61 18.46
CA THR A 283 4.55 -5.27 17.90
C THR A 283 3.08 -4.91 17.93
N TYR A 284 2.78 -3.72 18.42
CA TYR A 284 1.47 -3.09 18.40
C TYR A 284 1.54 -1.89 17.46
N GLN A 285 0.56 -1.75 16.56
CA GLN A 285 0.46 -0.61 15.65
C GLN A 285 -1.00 -0.15 15.59
N ASP A 286 -1.25 1.13 15.90
CA ASP A 286 -2.58 1.71 15.89
C ASP A 286 -2.86 2.40 14.55
N TYR A 287 -3.54 1.67 13.65
CA TYR A 287 -3.96 2.17 12.34
C TYR A 287 -5.29 2.94 12.37
N THR A 288 -5.98 3.04 13.51
CA THR A 288 -7.32 3.64 13.60
C THR A 288 -7.40 5.10 13.16
N GLU A 289 -6.27 5.83 13.19
CA GLU A 289 -6.15 7.18 12.62
C GLU A 289 -5.38 7.18 11.30
N THR A 290 -5.05 6.02 10.74
CA THR A 290 -4.37 5.92 9.46
C THR A 290 -5.39 6.19 8.38
N PHE A 291 -5.49 7.43 7.98
CA PHE A 291 -6.33 7.86 6.89
C PHE A 291 -5.50 8.00 5.63
N LEU A 292 -5.93 7.32 4.59
CA LEU A 292 -5.74 7.75 3.23
C LEU A 292 -6.89 8.70 2.90
N ARG A 293 -6.93 9.88 3.53
CA ARG A 293 -7.89 10.89 3.13
C ARG A 293 -7.46 11.47 1.80
N TYR A 294 -8.17 11.10 0.78
CA TYR A 294 -7.97 11.59 -0.58
C TYR A 294 -8.95 12.72 -0.85
N GLU A 295 -8.42 13.88 -1.23
CA GLU A 295 -9.19 15.02 -1.67
C GLU A 295 -8.83 15.30 -3.13
N ARG A 296 -9.75 15.06 -4.02
CA ARG A 296 -9.66 15.58 -5.39
C ARG A 296 -10.15 17.01 -5.39
N VAL A 297 -9.32 17.93 -5.87
CA VAL A 297 -9.65 19.35 -5.94
C VAL A 297 -9.86 19.71 -7.40
N SER A 298 -11.12 19.90 -7.80
CA SER A 298 -11.49 20.48 -9.08
C SER A 298 -12.04 21.87 -8.86
N ASN A 299 -11.52 22.86 -9.57
CA ASN A 299 -11.92 24.27 -9.48
C ASN A 299 -12.00 24.80 -8.03
N GLY A 300 -11.06 24.38 -7.17
CA GLY A 300 -11.02 24.77 -5.77
C GLY A 300 -12.01 24.07 -4.84
N ARG A 301 -12.80 23.13 -5.36
CA ARG A 301 -13.74 22.31 -4.58
C ARG A 301 -13.14 20.93 -4.25
N VAL A 302 -13.35 20.49 -3.02
CA VAL A 302 -13.16 19.08 -2.65
C VAL A 302 -14.31 18.28 -3.22
N ILE A 303 -14.01 17.33 -4.11
CA ILE A 303 -15.01 16.53 -4.81
C ILE A 303 -15.18 15.17 -4.15
N GLU A 304 -14.16 14.73 -3.41
CA GLU A 304 -14.11 13.40 -2.83
C GLU A 304 -13.45 13.43 -1.46
N ASP A 305 -14.05 12.74 -0.51
CA ASP A 305 -13.52 12.52 0.84
C ASP A 305 -13.73 11.05 1.21
N LEU A 306 -12.64 10.35 1.50
CA LEU A 306 -12.68 8.92 1.78
C LEU A 306 -12.23 8.62 3.19
N PRO A 307 -13.13 8.28 4.09
CA PRO A 307 -12.74 7.60 5.32
C PRO A 307 -12.46 6.13 5.06
N GLN A 308 -11.37 5.62 5.64
CA GLN A 308 -11.12 4.18 5.78
C GLN A 308 -10.97 3.88 7.26
N ASP A 309 -11.83 3.02 7.78
CA ASP A 309 -11.77 2.58 9.17
C ASP A 309 -10.80 1.41 9.28
N PHE A 310 -9.54 1.71 9.58
CA PHE A 310 -8.54 0.70 9.87
C PHE A 310 -8.57 0.30 11.34
N LYS A 311 -8.09 -0.93 11.62
CA LYS A 311 -7.99 -1.50 12.95
C LYS A 311 -6.57 -1.42 13.49
N VAL A 312 -6.43 -1.84 14.74
CA VAL A 312 -5.14 -2.06 15.38
C VAL A 312 -4.51 -3.34 14.85
N ALA A 313 -3.21 -3.28 14.53
CA ALA A 313 -2.41 -4.46 14.21
C ALA A 313 -1.65 -4.97 15.43
N HIS A 314 -1.65 -6.27 15.58
CA HIS A 314 -0.86 -7.03 16.55
C HIS A 314 0.02 -8.02 15.81
N ALA A 315 1.33 -7.89 15.95
CA ALA A 315 2.25 -8.83 15.34
C ALA A 315 3.06 -9.57 16.40
N TYR A 316 3.12 -10.89 16.25
CA TYR A 316 3.88 -11.79 17.11
C TYR A 316 4.93 -12.49 16.25
N ARG A 317 6.19 -12.45 16.66
CA ARG A 317 7.29 -13.07 15.94
C ARG A 317 8.18 -13.85 16.88
N ILE A 318 8.58 -15.04 16.47
CA ILE A 318 9.56 -15.87 17.16
C ILE A 318 10.70 -16.21 16.21
N GLY A 319 11.88 -16.40 16.74
CA GLY A 319 13.04 -16.73 15.94
C GLY A 319 14.08 -17.50 16.72
N LEU A 320 14.95 -18.16 15.97
CA LEU A 320 16.10 -18.85 16.55
C LEU A 320 17.34 -18.66 15.69
N ASN A 321 18.51 -18.65 16.35
CA ASN A 321 19.81 -18.77 15.71
C ASN A 321 20.46 -20.05 16.19
N TYR A 322 20.84 -20.92 15.27
CA TYR A 322 21.58 -22.15 15.55
C TYR A 322 23.00 -22.04 14.99
N LYS A 323 23.99 -22.26 15.85
CA LYS A 323 25.43 -22.14 15.55
C LYS A 323 26.07 -23.53 15.49
N PRO A 324 25.92 -24.29 14.37
CA PRO A 324 26.53 -25.63 14.25
C PRO A 324 28.05 -25.55 14.31
N TYR A 325 28.63 -24.52 13.70
CA TYR A 325 30.05 -24.26 13.62
C TYR A 325 30.40 -22.83 14.04
N LYS A 326 31.65 -22.55 14.40
CA LYS A 326 32.10 -21.22 14.88
C LYS A 326 31.88 -20.08 13.87
N ARG A 327 31.79 -20.38 12.58
CA ARG A 327 31.69 -19.40 11.50
C ARG A 327 30.35 -19.43 10.79
N LEU A 328 29.47 -20.33 11.16
CA LEU A 328 28.17 -20.49 10.53
C LEU A 328 27.05 -20.33 11.56
N THR A 329 26.11 -19.46 11.28
CA THR A 329 24.86 -19.33 12.02
C THR A 329 23.69 -19.55 11.05
N LEU A 330 22.82 -20.47 11.40
CA LEU A 330 21.56 -20.70 10.70
C LEU A 330 20.46 -19.94 11.43
N HIS A 331 19.55 -19.35 10.69
CA HIS A 331 18.44 -18.56 11.19
C HIS A 331 17.13 -19.19 10.77
N ALA A 332 16.14 -19.22 11.67
CA ALA A 332 14.76 -19.51 11.32
C ALA A 332 13.82 -18.60 12.09
N GLY A 333 12.72 -18.23 11.47
CA GLY A 333 11.73 -17.35 12.07
C GLY A 333 10.33 -17.64 11.57
N TYR A 334 9.37 -17.42 12.45
CA TYR A 334 7.95 -17.44 12.18
C TYR A 334 7.30 -16.20 12.80
N GLY A 335 6.30 -15.67 12.11
CA GLY A 335 5.51 -14.57 12.61
C GLY A 335 4.07 -14.64 12.15
N MET A 336 3.19 -13.93 12.85
CA MET A 336 1.81 -13.70 12.46
C MET A 336 1.43 -12.27 12.82
N GLU A 337 0.53 -11.71 12.01
CA GLU A 337 0.02 -10.35 12.17
C GLU A 337 -1.42 -10.31 11.65
N ASN A 338 -2.35 -9.71 12.41
CA ASN A 338 -3.71 -9.54 11.92
C ASN A 338 -3.78 -8.42 10.88
N GLY A 339 -4.69 -8.58 9.92
CA GLY A 339 -5.07 -7.54 8.98
C GLY A 339 -5.73 -6.35 9.66
N VAL A 340 -5.59 -5.18 9.05
CA VAL A 340 -6.14 -3.92 9.59
C VAL A 340 -7.39 -3.45 8.86
N VAL A 341 -7.76 -4.09 7.74
CA VAL A 341 -8.91 -3.74 6.90
C VAL A 341 -10.02 -4.77 7.08
N ASP A 342 -11.23 -4.30 7.34
CA ASP A 342 -12.41 -5.17 7.37
C ASP A 342 -12.82 -5.61 5.95
N ASP A 343 -13.50 -6.77 5.88
CA ASP A 343 -13.97 -7.35 4.60
C ASP A 343 -14.85 -6.38 3.80
N ASP A 344 -15.67 -5.58 4.48
CA ASP A 344 -16.59 -4.61 3.85
C ASP A 344 -15.87 -3.36 3.33
N LEU A 345 -14.61 -3.14 3.71
CA LEU A 345 -13.82 -1.96 3.36
C LEU A 345 -12.61 -2.30 2.48
N ARG A 346 -12.36 -3.59 2.27
CA ARG A 346 -11.18 -4.04 1.52
C ARG A 346 -11.35 -3.73 0.03
N VAL A 347 -10.35 -3.06 -0.51
CA VAL A 347 -10.29 -2.68 -1.93
C VAL A 347 -9.16 -3.42 -2.64
N PRO A 348 -9.27 -3.66 -3.96
CA PRO A 348 -8.26 -4.40 -4.70
C PRO A 348 -6.85 -3.82 -4.62
N ILE A 349 -6.71 -2.50 -4.51
CA ILE A 349 -5.40 -1.84 -4.40
C ILE A 349 -4.77 -1.94 -3.01
N LEU A 350 -5.54 -2.40 -2.01
CA LEU A 350 -5.08 -2.64 -0.64
C LEU A 350 -5.75 -3.91 -0.10
N PRO A 351 -5.39 -5.09 -0.61
CA PRO A 351 -5.98 -6.37 -0.22
C PRO A 351 -5.35 -6.89 1.08
N ASP A 352 -5.42 -6.08 2.13
CA ASP A 352 -4.83 -6.39 3.42
C ASP A 352 -5.68 -7.41 4.19
N ASN A 353 -5.04 -8.40 4.82
CA ASN A 353 -5.67 -9.40 5.68
C ASN A 353 -4.67 -9.97 6.69
N ASP A 354 -5.09 -10.92 7.51
CA ASP A 354 -4.23 -11.67 8.40
C ASP A 354 -3.09 -12.31 7.62
N ARG A 355 -1.88 -12.25 8.17
CA ARG A 355 -0.70 -12.71 7.45
C ARG A 355 0.27 -13.50 8.33
N ARG A 356 0.94 -14.44 7.70
CA ARG A 356 1.99 -15.28 8.30
C ARG A 356 3.32 -15.01 7.61
N PHE A 357 4.37 -15.04 8.38
CA PHE A 357 5.73 -14.81 7.93
C PHE A 357 6.56 -16.04 8.22
N TYR A 358 7.25 -16.53 7.22
CA TYR A 358 8.21 -17.63 7.34
C TYR A 358 9.57 -17.13 6.86
N GLY A 359 10.61 -17.42 7.61
CA GLY A 359 11.95 -16.97 7.25
C GLY A 359 13.01 -18.01 7.57
N LEU A 360 13.93 -18.20 6.64
CA LEU A 360 15.13 -19.01 6.80
C LEU A 360 16.35 -18.19 6.37
N GLY A 361 17.49 -18.44 6.97
CA GLY A 361 18.70 -17.74 6.60
C GLY A 361 19.97 -18.41 7.09
N ALA A 362 21.10 -17.93 6.57
CA ALA A 362 22.41 -18.35 7.00
C ALA A 362 23.39 -17.17 6.99
N SER A 363 24.17 -17.03 8.06
CA SER A 363 25.26 -16.08 8.15
C SER A 363 26.58 -16.83 8.21
N TYR A 364 27.51 -16.44 7.33
CA TYR A 364 28.85 -16.98 7.30
C TYR A 364 29.87 -15.88 7.59
N THR A 365 30.78 -16.12 8.53
CA THR A 365 31.82 -15.16 8.98
C THR A 365 33.19 -15.65 8.48
N PRO A 366 33.60 -15.30 7.24
CA PRO A 366 34.87 -15.74 6.66
C PRO A 366 36.06 -15.17 7.41
N SER A 367 35.99 -13.96 7.94
CA SER A 367 37.04 -13.27 8.69
C SER A 367 36.49 -12.73 10.01
N ARG A 368 37.35 -12.14 10.86
CA ARG A 368 36.92 -11.55 12.14
C ARG A 368 35.98 -10.37 11.97
N ASP A 369 36.11 -9.65 10.85
CA ASP A 369 35.49 -8.36 10.62
C ASP A 369 34.42 -8.40 9.52
N THR A 370 34.16 -9.57 8.94
CA THR A 370 33.22 -9.68 7.82
C THR A 370 32.22 -10.79 8.04
N THR A 371 30.94 -10.50 7.89
CA THR A 371 29.87 -11.50 7.87
C THR A 371 29.00 -11.30 6.61
N VAL A 372 28.74 -12.38 5.92
CA VAL A 372 27.80 -12.43 4.78
C VAL A 372 26.56 -13.17 5.24
N THR A 373 25.41 -12.59 5.01
CA THR A 373 24.10 -13.17 5.37
C THR A 373 23.25 -13.34 4.12
N LEU A 374 22.70 -14.53 3.95
CA LEU A 374 21.65 -14.83 2.98
C LEU A 374 20.36 -15.15 3.74
N ALA A 375 19.25 -14.63 3.29
CA ALA A 375 17.95 -14.95 3.87
C ALA A 375 16.88 -15.08 2.77
N PHE A 376 15.96 -15.98 3.00
CA PHE A 376 14.75 -16.19 2.21
C PHE A 376 13.55 -16.13 3.14
N GLY A 377 12.43 -15.58 2.67
CA GLY A 377 11.20 -15.53 3.43
C GLY A 377 9.97 -15.52 2.53
N ILE A 378 8.86 -15.94 3.12
CA ILE A 378 7.54 -15.95 2.52
C ILE A 378 6.61 -15.16 3.45
N ILE A 379 5.75 -14.35 2.85
CA ILE A 379 4.59 -13.75 3.48
C ILE A 379 3.37 -14.38 2.83
N ASP A 380 2.59 -15.07 3.62
CA ASP A 380 1.34 -15.72 3.26
C ASP A 380 0.21 -14.86 3.86
N VAL A 381 -0.63 -14.25 3.03
CA VAL A 381 -1.73 -13.38 3.43
C VAL A 381 -3.04 -14.13 3.20
N ASP A 382 -3.88 -14.25 4.24
CA ASP A 382 -5.15 -14.96 4.12
C ASP A 382 -6.01 -14.33 3.01
N ALA A 383 -6.62 -15.16 2.19
CA ALA A 383 -7.53 -14.71 1.15
C ALA A 383 -8.72 -13.95 1.75
N GLY A 384 -9.11 -12.84 1.15
CA GLY A 384 -10.17 -11.98 1.66
C GLY A 384 -11.07 -11.40 0.59
N GLN A 385 -12.32 -11.13 0.95
CA GLN A 385 -13.26 -10.47 0.05
C GLN A 385 -12.83 -9.04 -0.23
N VAL A 386 -12.93 -8.60 -1.48
CA VAL A 386 -12.64 -7.24 -1.93
C VAL A 386 -13.81 -6.68 -2.73
N GLY A 387 -13.96 -5.36 -2.71
CA GLY A 387 -15.00 -4.68 -3.46
C GLY A 387 -16.40 -4.70 -2.79
N ASN A 388 -16.49 -5.16 -1.56
CA ASN A 388 -17.75 -5.20 -0.80
C ASN A 388 -18.06 -3.86 -0.10
N ASN A 389 -17.30 -2.82 -0.41
CA ASN A 389 -17.38 -1.55 0.27
C ASN A 389 -18.71 -0.85 -0.02
N THR A 390 -19.57 -0.81 0.98
CA THR A 390 -20.84 -0.06 0.96
C THR A 390 -20.67 1.43 1.28
N GLN A 391 -19.48 1.83 1.71
CA GLN A 391 -19.12 3.24 1.89
C GLN A 391 -18.54 3.75 0.58
N VAL A 392 -19.09 4.84 0.09
CA VAL A 392 -18.72 5.48 -1.18
C VAL A 392 -17.21 5.69 -1.24
N THR A 393 -16.54 4.98 -2.14
CA THR A 393 -15.14 5.24 -2.47
C THR A 393 -15.08 6.12 -3.72
N PRO A 394 -14.08 7.00 -3.90
CA PRO A 394 -13.89 7.76 -5.15
C PRO A 394 -13.66 6.84 -6.34
N ILE A 395 -13.24 5.64 -6.04
CA ILE A 395 -13.07 4.55 -6.98
C ILE A 395 -14.41 4.10 -7.58
N GLU A 396 -15.53 4.28 -6.85
CA GLU A 396 -16.87 4.05 -7.37
C GLU A 396 -17.28 5.02 -8.51
N VAL A 397 -16.60 6.14 -8.65
CA VAL A 397 -16.84 7.07 -9.77
C VAL A 397 -16.43 6.46 -11.10
N SER A 398 -15.61 5.42 -11.12
CA SER A 398 -14.90 5.05 -12.33
C SER A 398 -15.13 3.64 -12.87
N GLY A 399 -15.84 2.74 -12.21
CA GLY A 399 -15.79 1.39 -12.72
C GLY A 399 -16.86 0.39 -12.30
N GLY A 400 -17.96 0.83 -11.72
CA GLY A 400 -19.01 -0.09 -11.25
C GLY A 400 -18.59 -0.88 -10.01
N GLU A 401 -19.52 -1.63 -9.45
CA GLU A 401 -19.29 -2.49 -8.30
C GLU A 401 -18.48 -3.73 -8.73
N PHE A 402 -17.30 -3.88 -8.15
CA PHE A 402 -16.50 -5.09 -8.28
C PHE A 402 -16.51 -5.87 -6.97
N LYS A 403 -16.81 -7.16 -7.05
CA LYS A 403 -16.70 -8.09 -5.93
C LYS A 403 -15.78 -9.23 -6.30
N GLY A 404 -14.89 -9.58 -5.42
CA GLY A 404 -13.94 -10.65 -5.64
C GLY A 404 -13.34 -11.17 -4.34
N ILE A 405 -12.42 -12.11 -4.51
CA ILE A 405 -11.54 -12.59 -3.45
C ILE A 405 -10.12 -12.27 -3.90
N ALA A 406 -9.36 -11.59 -3.08
CA ALA A 406 -7.93 -11.40 -3.28
C ALA A 406 -7.17 -12.41 -2.43
N ASP A 407 -6.16 -13.01 -3.03
CA ASP A 407 -5.18 -13.88 -2.43
C ASP A 407 -3.79 -13.34 -2.76
N LEU A 408 -2.98 -13.10 -1.74
CA LEU A 408 -1.72 -12.38 -1.88
C LEU A 408 -0.59 -13.12 -1.18
N ASP A 409 0.40 -13.51 -1.95
CA ASP A 409 1.65 -14.05 -1.45
C ASP A 409 2.82 -13.15 -1.81
N ALA A 410 3.84 -13.12 -0.96
CA ALA A 410 5.07 -12.44 -1.26
C ALA A 410 6.28 -13.28 -0.87
N GLU A 411 7.23 -13.39 -1.78
CA GLU A 411 8.53 -13.99 -1.53
C GLU A 411 9.60 -12.91 -1.48
N PHE A 412 10.57 -13.06 -0.59
CA PHE A 412 11.69 -12.15 -0.55
C PHE A 412 13.02 -12.88 -0.34
N PHE A 413 14.01 -12.36 -1.01
CA PHE A 413 15.39 -12.79 -0.89
C PHE A 413 16.25 -11.61 -0.42
N SER A 414 17.14 -11.85 0.53
CA SER A 414 18.01 -10.81 1.09
C SER A 414 19.47 -11.25 1.12
N LEU A 415 20.33 -10.33 0.69
CA LEU A 415 21.78 -10.45 0.82
C LEU A 415 22.29 -9.31 1.69
N GLY A 416 23.02 -9.62 2.74
CA GLY A 416 23.58 -8.64 3.67
C GLY A 416 25.09 -8.81 3.84
N PHE A 417 25.80 -7.68 4.01
CA PHE A 417 27.20 -7.63 4.38
C PHE A 417 27.35 -6.81 5.65
N THR A 418 28.07 -7.35 6.62
CA THR A 418 28.45 -6.65 7.85
C THR A 418 29.97 -6.63 7.95
N GLN A 419 30.51 -5.44 8.16
CA GLN A 419 31.93 -5.22 8.41
C GLN A 419 32.13 -4.45 9.70
#